data_134dc955eccec04c4eb58dcdd7eb62a3
#
_entry.id   134dc955eccec04c4eb58dcdd7eb62a3
#
_cell.length_a   1.000
_cell.length_b   1.000
_cell.length_c   1.000
_cell.angle_alpha   90.00
_cell.angle_beta   90.00
_cell.angle_gamma   90.00
#
_symmetry.space_group_name_H-M   'P 1'
#
loop_
_entity.id
_entity.type
_entity.pdbx_description
1 polymer ?
#
loop_
_entity_poly.entity_id
_entity_poly.type
_entity_poly.pdbx_seq_one_letter_code
_entity_poly.pdbx_strand_id
1 'polypeptide(L)'
;MKKIETFENKKVLVLGLAKSGEAAARLLEKLGAIVTVNDGKPFDENPAAQSLLEEGIKVICGSHPLELLDENFELMVKNPGIRYDNQMVARAIEKNIPVITEVELAYMISDAPIIGITGSNGKTTTTTMIAETLNNGGKSGILSGNIGFPASEVSQTATDKDTLVMELSSFQLMGTDTFHPHMAVITNLMPTHIDYHGSFEEYVAAKWNIQKNMTAEDYLVLNFNQDLAKELAQKTAAQVVPFSTTEKVDGAYLDGDTLYFKDEAIMKASEIGVPGSHNVENALATIAIAKLSGIANEAIKETLSHFGGVKHRLQALGEVNGIKFYNDSKSTNILATQKALSGFDNSKVILIAGGLDRGNEFDELVPDITGVKLMVILGESAFRVKRAADKAQVPYVDAKDVADAAHIAYSKAEAGDVVLLSPANASWDMYKSFEVRGDEFIATFEAIKGE
;
A
#
# COMPACT_ATOMS: atom_id res chain seq x y z
N MET A 1 0.78 23.30 7.65
CA MET A 1 -0.59 23.21 7.08
C MET A 1 -1.03 24.58 6.60
N LYS A 2 -1.48 24.70 5.36
CA LYS A 2 -2.06 25.93 4.81
C LYS A 2 -3.26 26.37 5.65
N LYS A 3 -3.35 27.68 5.88
CA LYS A 3 -4.55 28.26 6.49
C LYS A 3 -5.60 28.42 5.40
N ILE A 4 -6.64 27.61 5.45
CA ILE A 4 -7.77 27.67 4.51
C ILE A 4 -9.07 27.94 5.27
N GLU A 5 -9.92 28.79 4.72
CA GLU A 5 -11.23 29.16 5.29
C GLU A 5 -12.38 28.47 4.52
N THR A 6 -12.02 27.59 3.57
CA THR A 6 -12.95 26.95 2.63
C THR A 6 -14.05 26.15 3.35
N PHE A 7 -13.77 25.63 4.54
CA PHE A 7 -14.70 24.75 5.26
C PHE A 7 -15.40 25.43 6.45
N GLU A 8 -15.03 26.67 6.78
CA GLU A 8 -15.61 27.38 7.92
C GLU A 8 -17.13 27.48 7.80
N ASN A 9 -17.85 26.99 8.83
CA ASN A 9 -19.31 26.90 8.91
C ASN A 9 -20.00 26.05 7.83
N LYS A 10 -19.28 25.34 6.97
CA LYS A 10 -19.86 24.43 5.98
C LYS A 10 -20.36 23.15 6.63
N LYS A 11 -21.54 22.72 6.22
CA LYS A 11 -22.08 21.40 6.59
C LYS A 11 -21.45 20.32 5.73
N VAL A 12 -20.70 19.42 6.36
CA VAL A 12 -19.99 18.34 5.67
C VAL A 12 -20.43 16.99 6.21
N LEU A 13 -20.78 16.09 5.29
CA LEU A 13 -21.08 14.69 5.60
C LEU A 13 -19.83 13.84 5.35
N VAL A 14 -19.36 13.13 6.38
CA VAL A 14 -18.33 12.09 6.24
C VAL A 14 -19.03 10.73 6.22
N LEU A 15 -18.87 9.98 5.12
CA LEU A 15 -19.49 8.69 4.90
C LEU A 15 -18.49 7.55 5.05
N GLY A 16 -18.63 6.75 6.11
CA GLY A 16 -17.78 5.61 6.47
C GLY A 16 -16.62 5.98 7.40
N LEU A 17 -16.50 5.24 8.50
CA LEU A 17 -15.52 5.42 9.57
C LEU A 17 -14.41 4.34 9.56
N ALA A 18 -13.72 4.17 8.42
CA ALA A 18 -12.38 3.60 8.47
C ALA A 18 -11.35 4.72 8.78
N LYS A 19 -10.06 4.38 8.88
CA LYS A 19 -8.98 5.33 9.24
C LYS A 19 -9.07 6.67 8.52
N SER A 20 -9.30 6.66 7.20
CA SER A 20 -9.40 7.89 6.39
C SER A 20 -10.64 8.73 6.71
N GLY A 21 -11.78 8.10 7.03
CA GLY A 21 -12.99 8.82 7.41
C GLY A 21 -12.88 9.48 8.78
N GLU A 22 -12.28 8.78 9.74
CA GLU A 22 -11.99 9.33 11.07
C GLU A 22 -11.04 10.52 10.99
N ALA A 23 -9.94 10.39 10.24
CA ALA A 23 -8.98 11.48 10.02
C ALA A 23 -9.63 12.69 9.31
N ALA A 24 -10.46 12.45 8.30
CA ALA A 24 -11.19 13.50 7.59
C ALA A 24 -12.18 14.25 8.52
N ALA A 25 -12.91 13.52 9.38
CA ALA A 25 -13.87 14.13 10.30
C ALA A 25 -13.19 15.08 11.29
N ARG A 26 -12.09 14.65 11.93
CA ARG A 26 -11.31 15.50 12.84
C ARG A 26 -10.67 16.69 12.15
N LEU A 27 -10.14 16.48 10.94
CA LEU A 27 -9.57 17.60 10.19
C LEU A 27 -10.63 18.65 9.83
N LEU A 28 -11.78 18.24 9.34
CA LEU A 28 -12.87 19.14 8.95
C LEU A 28 -13.41 19.92 10.14
N GLU A 29 -13.57 19.26 11.29
CA GLU A 29 -13.96 19.95 12.54
C GLU A 29 -12.93 21.01 12.92
N LYS A 30 -11.63 20.66 12.90
CA LYS A 30 -10.54 21.60 13.14
C LYS A 30 -10.50 22.78 12.16
N LEU A 31 -10.99 22.60 10.94
CA LEU A 31 -11.12 23.63 9.91
C LEU A 31 -12.44 24.44 10.02
N GLY A 32 -13.21 24.24 11.08
CA GLY A 32 -14.45 24.97 11.39
C GLY A 32 -15.68 24.47 10.64
N ALA A 33 -15.66 23.28 10.05
CA ALA A 33 -16.83 22.68 9.43
C ALA A 33 -17.82 22.15 10.48
N ILE A 34 -19.11 22.15 10.13
CA ILE A 34 -20.17 21.47 10.87
C ILE A 34 -20.24 20.03 10.36
N VAL A 35 -19.52 19.13 11.04
CA VAL A 35 -19.35 17.75 10.59
C VAL A 35 -20.46 16.85 11.11
N THR A 36 -21.04 16.07 10.21
CA THR A 36 -21.85 14.90 10.54
C THR A 36 -21.20 13.67 9.94
N VAL A 37 -21.07 12.62 10.74
CA VAL A 37 -20.52 11.34 10.30
C VAL A 37 -21.63 10.32 10.18
N ASN A 38 -21.60 9.51 9.13
CA ASN A 38 -22.50 8.37 8.95
C ASN A 38 -21.73 7.09 8.65
N ASP A 39 -22.01 6.04 9.41
CA ASP A 39 -21.41 4.72 9.23
C ASP A 39 -22.45 3.60 9.42
N GLY A 40 -22.37 2.56 8.60
CA GLY A 40 -23.29 1.42 8.66
C GLY A 40 -23.07 0.49 9.86
N LYS A 41 -21.89 0.54 10.50
CA LYS A 41 -21.58 -0.27 11.67
C LYS A 41 -22.32 0.24 12.90
N PRO A 42 -22.89 -0.64 13.76
CA PRO A 42 -23.52 -0.23 15.00
C PRO A 42 -22.60 0.62 15.89
N PHE A 43 -23.17 1.60 16.58
CA PHE A 43 -22.40 2.54 17.41
C PHE A 43 -21.58 1.83 18.49
N ASP A 44 -22.17 0.84 19.19
CA ASP A 44 -21.52 0.11 20.27
C ASP A 44 -20.34 -0.75 19.79
N GLU A 45 -20.28 -1.04 18.50
CA GLU A 45 -19.22 -1.80 17.87
C GLU A 45 -18.21 -0.91 17.13
N ASN A 46 -18.36 0.40 17.20
CA ASN A 46 -17.56 1.36 16.43
C ASN A 46 -16.80 2.33 17.35
N PRO A 47 -15.60 1.98 17.84
CA PRO A 47 -14.80 2.83 18.73
C PRO A 47 -14.49 4.22 18.14
N ALA A 48 -14.31 4.33 16.82
CA ALA A 48 -14.08 5.61 16.16
C ALA A 48 -15.33 6.52 16.27
N ALA A 49 -16.52 5.95 16.11
CA ALA A 49 -17.78 6.70 16.30
C ALA A 49 -17.93 7.21 17.73
N GLN A 50 -17.59 6.38 18.71
CA GLN A 50 -17.64 6.74 20.13
C GLN A 50 -16.67 7.89 20.44
N SER A 51 -15.42 7.79 19.98
CA SER A 51 -14.42 8.85 20.17
C SER A 51 -14.84 10.16 19.51
N LEU A 52 -15.33 10.15 18.29
CA LEU A 52 -15.78 11.36 17.59
C LEU A 52 -17.00 12.02 18.26
N LEU A 53 -17.92 11.23 18.83
CA LEU A 53 -19.04 11.75 19.59
C LEU A 53 -18.57 12.43 20.90
N GLU A 54 -17.60 11.86 21.60
CA GLU A 54 -16.99 12.46 22.79
C GLU A 54 -16.29 13.79 22.46
N GLU A 55 -15.74 13.91 21.26
CA GLU A 55 -15.13 15.14 20.72
C GLU A 55 -16.19 16.17 20.26
N GLY A 56 -17.48 15.84 20.30
CA GLY A 56 -18.58 16.75 19.95
C GLY A 56 -19.04 16.68 18.51
N ILE A 57 -18.53 15.74 17.71
CA ILE A 57 -18.94 15.53 16.31
C ILE A 57 -20.24 14.71 16.28
N LYS A 58 -21.23 15.16 15.49
CA LYS A 58 -22.48 14.41 15.28
C LYS A 58 -22.22 13.11 14.55
N VAL A 59 -22.63 11.97 15.13
CA VAL A 59 -22.43 10.63 14.55
C VAL A 59 -23.77 9.91 14.41
N ILE A 60 -23.99 9.27 13.25
CA ILE A 60 -25.15 8.45 12.93
C ILE A 60 -24.66 7.08 12.48
N CYS A 61 -24.92 6.04 13.26
CA CYS A 61 -24.44 4.68 13.06
C CYS A 61 -25.56 3.65 12.89
N GLY A 62 -25.20 2.47 12.34
CA GLY A 62 -26.08 1.31 12.19
C GLY A 62 -27.00 1.35 10.98
N SER A 63 -27.08 2.47 10.26
CA SER A 63 -27.86 2.60 9.03
C SER A 63 -27.39 3.78 8.20
N HIS A 64 -27.90 3.86 6.97
CA HIS A 64 -27.65 4.96 6.03
C HIS A 64 -29.00 5.62 5.65
N PRO A 65 -29.56 6.50 6.51
CA PRO A 65 -30.84 7.16 6.22
C PRO A 65 -30.66 8.19 5.11
N LEU A 66 -31.37 8.00 4.00
CA LEU A 66 -31.28 8.91 2.82
C LEU A 66 -31.78 10.31 3.14
N GLU A 67 -32.71 10.45 4.09
CA GLU A 67 -33.26 11.71 4.58
C GLU A 67 -32.18 12.61 5.22
N LEU A 68 -31.07 12.01 5.66
CA LEU A 68 -29.91 12.76 6.16
C LEU A 68 -29.41 13.78 5.13
N LEU A 69 -29.45 13.44 3.84
CA LEU A 69 -29.05 14.35 2.76
C LEU A 69 -30.01 15.53 2.54
N ASP A 70 -31.13 15.59 3.24
CA ASP A 70 -32.04 16.74 3.24
C ASP A 70 -31.61 17.84 4.25
N GLU A 71 -30.53 17.59 5.04
CA GLU A 71 -29.94 18.56 5.97
C GLU A 71 -29.07 19.65 5.29
N ASN A 72 -29.10 19.76 3.96
CA ASN A 72 -28.34 20.73 3.16
C ASN A 72 -26.81 20.66 3.35
N PHE A 73 -26.24 19.48 3.20
CA PHE A 73 -24.78 19.33 3.11
C PHE A 73 -24.22 19.99 1.86
N GLU A 74 -23.06 20.64 2.01
CA GLU A 74 -22.36 21.33 0.93
C GLU A 74 -21.20 20.48 0.38
N LEU A 75 -20.84 19.40 1.09
CA LEU A 75 -19.78 18.46 0.70
C LEU A 75 -20.04 17.11 1.34
N MET A 76 -19.71 16.06 0.60
CA MET A 76 -19.56 14.69 1.13
C MET A 76 -18.11 14.24 1.02
N VAL A 77 -17.52 13.78 2.11
CA VAL A 77 -16.24 13.07 2.11
C VAL A 77 -16.53 11.59 2.32
N LYS A 78 -16.34 10.78 1.28
CA LYS A 78 -16.63 9.35 1.36
C LYS A 78 -15.37 8.53 1.64
N ASN A 79 -15.51 7.44 2.40
CA ASN A 79 -14.46 6.43 2.47
C ASN A 79 -14.20 5.84 1.07
N PRO A 80 -12.93 5.70 0.63
CA PRO A 80 -12.60 5.23 -0.72
C PRO A 80 -13.24 3.89 -1.09
N GLY A 81 -13.40 2.96 -0.14
CA GLY A 81 -14.01 1.65 -0.37
C GLY A 81 -15.52 1.67 -0.64
N ILE A 82 -16.22 2.76 -0.32
CA ILE A 82 -17.64 2.91 -0.63
C ILE A 82 -17.79 3.21 -2.13
N ARG A 83 -18.64 2.43 -2.82
CA ARG A 83 -18.84 2.54 -4.26
C ARG A 83 -19.67 3.79 -4.61
N TYR A 84 -19.54 4.28 -5.83
CA TYR A 84 -20.33 5.41 -6.33
C TYR A 84 -21.81 5.05 -6.60
N ASP A 85 -22.11 3.77 -6.77
CA ASP A 85 -23.50 3.25 -6.85
C ASP A 85 -24.15 3.01 -5.47
N ASN A 86 -23.44 3.27 -4.37
CA ASN A 86 -24.03 3.30 -3.04
C ASN A 86 -25.14 4.36 -2.98
N GLN A 87 -26.28 4.03 -2.40
CA GLN A 87 -27.47 4.90 -2.37
C GLN A 87 -27.22 6.30 -1.78
N MET A 88 -26.38 6.40 -0.73
CA MET A 88 -26.00 7.70 -0.16
C MET A 88 -25.17 8.54 -1.12
N VAL A 89 -24.19 7.93 -1.78
CA VAL A 89 -23.32 8.61 -2.74
C VAL A 89 -24.10 9.00 -3.99
N ALA A 90 -24.89 8.10 -4.56
CA ALA A 90 -25.74 8.38 -5.71
C ALA A 90 -26.72 9.53 -5.42
N ARG A 91 -27.37 9.51 -4.25
CA ARG A 91 -28.29 10.57 -3.84
C ARG A 91 -27.60 11.91 -3.60
N ALA A 92 -26.36 11.93 -3.08
CA ALA A 92 -25.57 13.16 -2.94
C ALA A 92 -25.27 13.77 -4.33
N ILE A 93 -24.87 12.94 -5.29
CA ILE A 93 -24.61 13.37 -6.68
C ILE A 93 -25.88 13.92 -7.33
N GLU A 94 -27.03 13.25 -7.19
CA GLU A 94 -28.33 13.76 -7.69
C GLU A 94 -28.68 15.14 -7.12
N LYS A 95 -28.29 15.40 -5.86
CA LYS A 95 -28.48 16.69 -5.19
C LYS A 95 -27.39 17.72 -5.53
N ASN A 96 -26.45 17.41 -6.41
CA ASN A 96 -25.29 18.24 -6.74
C ASN A 96 -24.40 18.54 -5.50
N ILE A 97 -24.35 17.64 -4.53
CA ILE A 97 -23.39 17.72 -3.43
C ILE A 97 -22.08 17.15 -3.92
N PRO A 98 -20.99 17.93 -3.92
CA PRO A 98 -19.66 17.42 -4.30
C PRO A 98 -19.25 16.23 -3.43
N VAL A 99 -18.67 15.20 -4.04
CA VAL A 99 -18.21 13.99 -3.36
C VAL A 99 -16.72 13.82 -3.58
N ILE A 100 -15.95 13.90 -2.49
CA ILE A 100 -14.49 13.75 -2.52
C ILE A 100 -14.02 12.63 -1.61
N THR A 101 -12.74 12.29 -1.70
CA THR A 101 -12.03 11.43 -0.76
C THR A 101 -11.06 12.24 0.11
N GLU A 102 -10.60 11.66 1.20
CA GLU A 102 -9.72 12.27 2.18
C GLU A 102 -8.41 12.80 1.57
N VAL A 103 -7.93 12.20 0.47
CA VAL A 103 -6.74 12.65 -0.27
C VAL A 103 -6.89 14.06 -0.83
N GLU A 104 -8.07 14.44 -1.27
CA GLU A 104 -8.35 15.81 -1.72
C GLU A 104 -8.19 16.82 -0.58
N LEU A 105 -8.72 16.50 0.62
CA LEU A 105 -8.51 17.34 1.81
C LEU A 105 -7.04 17.48 2.16
N ALA A 106 -6.30 16.38 2.10
CA ALA A 106 -4.86 16.37 2.37
C ALA A 106 -4.10 17.32 1.43
N TYR A 107 -4.42 17.29 0.14
CA TYR A 107 -3.84 18.19 -0.86
C TYR A 107 -4.17 19.66 -0.56
N MET A 108 -5.43 19.97 -0.27
CA MET A 108 -5.89 21.34 -0.02
C MET A 108 -5.16 22.01 1.13
N ILE A 109 -4.81 21.25 2.19
CA ILE A 109 -4.14 21.77 3.39
C ILE A 109 -2.63 21.63 3.40
N SER A 110 -2.04 20.87 2.47
CA SER A 110 -0.59 20.58 2.47
C SER A 110 0.22 21.79 2.04
N ASP A 111 1.22 22.18 2.84
CA ASP A 111 2.30 23.09 2.43
C ASP A 111 3.41 22.32 1.69
N ALA A 112 3.55 21.02 1.95
CA ALA A 112 4.58 20.18 1.34
C ALA A 112 4.22 19.81 -0.10
N PRO A 113 5.20 19.77 -1.03
CA PRO A 113 5.03 19.20 -2.35
C PRO A 113 4.70 17.70 -2.26
N ILE A 114 3.97 17.20 -3.24
CA ILE A 114 3.48 15.82 -3.27
C ILE A 114 4.13 15.05 -4.41
N ILE A 115 4.62 13.85 -4.10
CA ILE A 115 4.92 12.79 -5.06
C ILE A 115 3.83 11.73 -4.91
N GLY A 116 3.00 11.56 -5.95
CA GLY A 116 1.90 10.60 -5.94
C GLY A 116 2.30 9.29 -6.62
N ILE A 117 2.06 8.15 -6.00
CA ILE A 117 2.37 6.83 -6.55
C ILE A 117 1.11 5.99 -6.66
N THR A 118 0.76 5.57 -7.88
CA THR A 118 -0.33 4.64 -8.15
C THR A 118 0.13 3.50 -9.07
N GLY A 119 -0.77 2.59 -9.35
CA GLY A 119 -0.56 1.43 -10.22
C GLY A 119 -1.30 0.20 -9.71
N SER A 120 -1.25 -0.90 -10.45
CA SER A 120 -1.86 -2.15 -10.01
C SER A 120 -0.99 -2.82 -8.96
N ASN A 121 0.29 -3.05 -9.24
CA ASN A 121 1.27 -3.69 -8.38
C ASN A 121 2.47 -2.77 -8.13
N GLY A 122 3.28 -3.05 -7.09
CA GLY A 122 4.52 -2.34 -6.80
C GLY A 122 4.36 -0.99 -6.08
N LYS A 123 3.16 -0.45 -5.93
CA LYS A 123 2.91 0.86 -5.27
C LYS A 123 3.65 1.01 -3.95
N THR A 124 3.37 0.13 -3.00
CA THR A 124 3.93 0.21 -1.64
C THR A 124 5.46 0.15 -1.64
N THR A 125 6.02 -0.77 -2.44
CA THR A 125 7.47 -0.92 -2.58
C THR A 125 8.10 0.34 -3.17
N THR A 126 7.56 0.85 -4.27
CA THR A 126 8.04 2.07 -4.94
C THR A 126 7.91 3.30 -4.02
N THR A 127 6.76 3.45 -3.32
CA THR A 127 6.54 4.56 -2.39
C THR A 127 7.57 4.54 -1.25
N THR A 128 7.83 3.35 -0.69
CA THR A 128 8.82 3.19 0.39
C THR A 128 10.24 3.44 -0.11
N MET A 129 10.63 2.86 -1.25
CA MET A 129 11.94 3.10 -1.86
C MET A 129 12.18 4.59 -2.14
N ILE A 130 11.17 5.30 -2.67
CA ILE A 130 11.27 6.74 -2.93
C ILE A 130 11.49 7.51 -1.63
N ALA A 131 10.67 7.28 -0.60
CA ALA A 131 10.78 7.98 0.67
C ALA A 131 12.15 7.75 1.34
N GLU A 132 12.61 6.50 1.39
CA GLU A 132 13.93 6.17 1.94
C GLU A 132 15.06 6.80 1.12
N THR A 133 14.96 6.80 -0.21
CA THR A 133 15.98 7.42 -1.09
C THR A 133 16.04 8.94 -0.89
N LEU A 134 14.90 9.61 -0.73
CA LEU A 134 14.86 11.04 -0.41
C LEU A 134 15.51 11.31 0.95
N ASN A 135 15.18 10.52 1.97
CA ASN A 135 15.71 10.67 3.32
C ASN A 135 17.23 10.43 3.35
N ASN A 136 17.72 9.37 2.75
CA ASN A 136 19.16 9.10 2.68
C ASN A 136 19.91 10.12 1.82
N GLY A 137 19.22 10.73 0.85
CA GLY A 137 19.74 11.81 0.02
C GLY A 137 19.65 13.20 0.66
N GLY A 138 19.33 13.31 1.96
CA GLY A 138 19.29 14.56 2.72
C GLY A 138 18.03 15.41 2.51
N LYS A 139 16.96 14.83 1.97
CA LYS A 139 15.62 15.44 1.89
C LYS A 139 14.68 14.77 2.89
N SER A 140 13.56 15.42 3.19
CA SER A 140 12.53 14.85 4.08
C SER A 140 11.39 14.24 3.27
N GLY A 141 11.43 12.92 3.07
CA GLY A 141 10.35 12.15 2.44
C GLY A 141 9.43 11.52 3.49
N ILE A 142 8.16 11.89 3.52
CA ILE A 142 7.19 11.41 4.50
C ILE A 142 6.15 10.52 3.81
N LEU A 143 6.06 9.27 4.27
CA LEU A 143 5.08 8.30 3.77
C LEU A 143 3.65 8.66 4.19
N SER A 144 2.68 8.56 3.27
CA SER A 144 1.29 8.84 3.56
C SER A 144 0.32 8.16 2.56
N GLY A 145 -0.97 8.29 2.81
CA GLY A 145 -2.03 7.81 1.93
C GLY A 145 -2.48 6.38 2.23
N ASN A 146 -2.39 5.49 1.25
CA ASN A 146 -2.81 4.08 1.41
C ASN A 146 -1.80 3.23 2.21
N ILE A 147 -0.68 3.82 2.63
CA ILE A 147 0.31 3.23 3.54
C ILE A 147 0.65 4.22 4.65
N GLY A 148 1.11 3.72 5.79
CA GLY A 148 1.42 4.54 6.94
C GLY A 148 0.17 5.16 7.56
N PHE A 149 0.17 6.48 7.65
CA PHE A 149 -0.93 7.27 8.20
C PHE A 149 -1.79 7.88 7.09
N PRO A 150 -3.07 8.20 7.37
CA PRO A 150 -3.91 8.95 6.45
C PRO A 150 -3.23 10.22 5.95
N ALA A 151 -3.41 10.53 4.67
CA ALA A 151 -2.75 11.67 4.05
C ALA A 151 -3.13 13.00 4.74
N SER A 152 -4.40 13.15 5.16
CA SER A 152 -4.90 14.33 5.88
C SER A 152 -4.29 14.50 7.27
N GLU A 153 -3.89 13.43 7.95
CA GLU A 153 -3.16 13.52 9.22
C GLU A 153 -1.74 14.05 8.99
N VAL A 154 -1.01 13.42 8.07
CA VAL A 154 0.39 13.76 7.77
C VAL A 154 0.49 15.18 7.23
N SER A 155 -0.43 15.60 6.37
CA SER A 155 -0.46 16.95 5.78
C SER A 155 -0.65 18.07 6.79
N GLN A 156 -1.17 17.79 8.00
CA GLN A 156 -1.32 18.81 9.05
C GLN A 156 0.01 19.25 9.66
N THR A 157 1.01 18.40 9.66
CA THR A 157 2.32 18.65 10.28
C THR A 157 3.44 18.85 9.26
N ALA A 158 3.28 18.37 8.04
CA ALA A 158 4.24 18.53 6.98
C ALA A 158 4.40 20.02 6.58
N THR A 159 5.62 20.40 6.26
CA THR A 159 6.03 21.77 5.90
C THR A 159 6.52 21.82 4.45
N ASP A 160 6.83 23.00 3.94
CA ASP A 160 7.43 23.23 2.62
C ASP A 160 8.85 22.64 2.46
N LYS A 161 9.47 22.19 3.56
CA LYS A 161 10.76 21.49 3.57
C LYS A 161 10.64 19.98 3.42
N ASP A 162 9.43 19.48 3.62
CA ASP A 162 9.10 18.07 3.51
C ASP A 162 8.56 17.74 2.11
N THR A 163 8.56 16.46 1.77
CA THR A 163 7.90 15.94 0.56
C THR A 163 6.97 14.82 0.97
N LEU A 164 5.68 14.95 0.70
CA LEU A 164 4.72 13.88 0.93
C LEU A 164 4.83 12.84 -0.17
N VAL A 165 5.24 11.63 0.18
CA VAL A 165 5.31 10.48 -0.73
C VAL A 165 4.05 9.66 -0.52
N MET A 166 3.05 9.87 -1.39
CA MET A 166 1.69 9.34 -1.22
C MET A 166 1.44 8.10 -2.06
N GLU A 167 1.16 6.97 -1.41
CA GLU A 167 0.56 5.83 -2.09
C GLU A 167 -0.92 6.09 -2.34
N LEU A 168 -1.37 5.97 -3.59
CA LEU A 168 -2.72 6.28 -4.00
C LEU A 168 -3.39 5.09 -4.69
N SER A 169 -4.51 4.64 -4.15
CA SER A 169 -5.37 3.64 -4.78
C SER A 169 -6.27 4.26 -5.86
N SER A 170 -6.79 3.44 -6.79
CA SER A 170 -7.80 3.89 -7.75
C SER A 170 -9.05 4.45 -7.06
N PHE A 171 -9.45 3.85 -5.95
CA PHE A 171 -10.61 4.26 -5.16
C PHE A 171 -10.47 5.67 -4.57
N GLN A 172 -9.25 6.03 -4.12
CA GLN A 172 -8.94 7.37 -3.62
C GLN A 172 -8.93 8.39 -4.76
N LEU A 173 -8.31 8.04 -5.89
CA LEU A 173 -8.17 8.93 -7.04
C LEU A 173 -9.50 9.25 -7.75
N MET A 174 -10.52 8.40 -7.63
CA MET A 174 -11.87 8.70 -8.13
C MET A 174 -12.51 9.90 -7.44
N GLY A 175 -12.15 10.20 -6.21
CA GLY A 175 -12.69 11.31 -5.43
C GLY A 175 -11.73 12.49 -5.31
N THR A 176 -10.83 12.69 -6.27
CA THR A 176 -9.97 13.87 -6.36
C THR A 176 -10.54 14.85 -7.39
N ASP A 177 -10.46 16.14 -7.08
CA ASP A 177 -10.89 17.22 -7.97
C ASP A 177 -9.74 18.17 -8.31
N THR A 178 -9.16 18.83 -7.33
CA THR A 178 -8.06 19.78 -7.51
C THR A 178 -6.68 19.17 -7.20
N PHE A 179 -6.63 17.93 -6.79
CA PHE A 179 -5.39 17.20 -6.46
C PHE A 179 -4.34 17.36 -7.57
N HIS A 180 -3.17 17.87 -7.19
CA HIS A 180 -2.11 18.21 -8.12
C HIS A 180 -0.74 17.83 -7.51
N PRO A 181 -0.22 16.63 -7.79
CA PRO A 181 1.13 16.23 -7.39
C PRO A 181 2.16 16.90 -8.32
N HIS A 182 3.29 17.34 -7.76
CA HIS A 182 4.41 17.87 -8.55
C HIS A 182 5.13 16.77 -9.33
N MET A 183 5.14 15.54 -8.80
CA MET A 183 5.62 14.34 -9.48
C MET A 183 4.61 13.21 -9.27
N ALA A 184 4.43 12.39 -10.29
CA ALA A 184 3.60 11.20 -10.16
C ALA A 184 4.25 9.98 -10.80
N VAL A 185 3.95 8.80 -10.26
CA VAL A 185 4.39 7.50 -10.80
C VAL A 185 3.17 6.62 -11.04
N ILE A 186 3.08 6.04 -12.22
CA ILE A 186 2.18 4.92 -12.50
C ILE A 186 3.06 3.68 -12.73
N THR A 187 3.12 2.79 -11.74
CA THR A 187 4.04 1.63 -11.76
C THR A 187 3.70 0.64 -12.86
N ASN A 188 2.45 0.28 -12.98
CA ASN A 188 1.88 -0.56 -14.04
C ASN A 188 0.35 -0.53 -14.00
N LEU A 189 -0.28 -0.94 -15.11
CA LEU A 189 -1.73 -1.04 -15.28
C LEU A 189 -2.08 -2.46 -15.72
N MET A 190 -2.69 -3.23 -14.82
CA MET A 190 -3.10 -4.62 -15.01
C MET A 190 -4.55 -4.77 -14.55
N PRO A 191 -5.38 -5.61 -15.19
CA PRO A 191 -6.75 -5.85 -14.77
C PRO A 191 -6.84 -6.32 -13.31
N THR A 192 -7.48 -5.52 -12.49
CA THR A 192 -7.78 -5.84 -11.07
C THR A 192 -8.94 -4.96 -10.60
N HIS A 193 -9.65 -5.38 -9.54
CA HIS A 193 -10.81 -4.66 -8.98
C HIS A 193 -11.91 -4.34 -10.02
N ILE A 194 -12.10 -5.21 -11.02
CA ILE A 194 -13.12 -5.02 -12.06
C ILE A 194 -14.54 -5.12 -11.45
N ASP A 195 -14.71 -5.89 -10.40
CA ASP A 195 -15.92 -5.98 -9.58
C ASP A 195 -16.34 -4.60 -9.00
N TYR A 196 -15.38 -3.73 -8.70
CA TYR A 196 -15.65 -2.38 -8.21
C TYR A 196 -15.80 -1.37 -9.36
N HIS A 197 -14.90 -1.38 -10.33
CA HIS A 197 -14.83 -0.36 -11.39
C HIS A 197 -15.74 -0.66 -12.59
N GLY A 198 -16.21 -1.91 -12.75
CA GLY A 198 -17.05 -2.33 -13.86
C GLY A 198 -16.26 -2.76 -15.10
N SER A 199 -15.17 -2.09 -15.45
CA SER A 199 -14.29 -2.46 -16.55
C SER A 199 -12.83 -2.12 -16.27
N PHE A 200 -11.92 -2.63 -17.15
CA PHE A 200 -10.50 -2.29 -17.07
C PHE A 200 -10.27 -0.82 -17.47
N GLU A 201 -11.01 -0.32 -18.44
CA GLU A 201 -10.96 1.07 -18.92
C GLU A 201 -11.32 2.04 -17.79
N GLU A 202 -12.39 1.77 -17.03
CA GLU A 202 -12.79 2.58 -15.87
C GLU A 202 -11.74 2.53 -14.75
N TYR A 203 -11.13 1.35 -14.52
CA TYR A 203 -10.03 1.22 -13.58
C TYR A 203 -8.80 2.04 -14.00
N VAL A 204 -8.44 2.01 -15.30
CA VAL A 204 -7.36 2.83 -15.85
C VAL A 204 -7.69 4.31 -15.72
N ALA A 205 -8.91 4.72 -16.08
CA ALA A 205 -9.36 6.11 -15.96
C ALA A 205 -9.28 6.62 -14.51
N ALA A 206 -9.68 5.79 -13.54
CA ALA A 206 -9.57 6.12 -12.12
C ALA A 206 -8.12 6.38 -11.68
N LYS A 207 -7.16 5.57 -12.13
CA LYS A 207 -5.73 5.80 -11.82
C LYS A 207 -5.14 6.96 -12.58
N TRP A 208 -5.62 7.19 -13.81
CA TRP A 208 -5.17 8.29 -14.65
C TRP A 208 -5.54 9.66 -14.06
N ASN A 209 -6.53 9.74 -13.16
CA ASN A 209 -6.85 10.96 -12.42
C ASN A 209 -5.66 11.55 -11.65
N ILE A 210 -4.63 10.77 -11.33
CA ILE A 210 -3.44 11.26 -10.63
C ILE A 210 -2.77 12.43 -11.36
N GLN A 211 -2.85 12.45 -12.69
CA GLN A 211 -2.25 13.50 -13.53
C GLN A 211 -3.23 14.57 -14.02
N LYS A 212 -4.51 14.50 -13.63
CA LYS A 212 -5.60 15.34 -14.15
C LYS A 212 -5.27 16.84 -14.14
N ASN A 213 -4.62 17.32 -13.09
CA ASN A 213 -4.28 18.72 -12.89
C ASN A 213 -2.79 19.04 -13.09
N MET A 214 -1.98 18.05 -13.50
CA MET A 214 -0.56 18.26 -13.77
C MET A 214 -0.34 19.14 -14.99
N THR A 215 0.73 19.90 -14.99
CA THR A 215 1.10 20.89 -16.02
C THR A 215 2.45 20.54 -16.64
N ALA A 216 2.91 21.35 -17.58
CA ALA A 216 4.24 21.20 -18.18
C ALA A 216 5.42 21.44 -17.19
N GLU A 217 5.15 21.89 -15.98
CA GLU A 217 6.14 22.04 -14.91
C GLU A 217 6.29 20.78 -14.04
N ASP A 218 5.39 19.81 -14.21
CA ASP A 218 5.31 18.59 -13.41
C ASP A 218 5.85 17.39 -14.16
N TYR A 219 6.24 16.32 -13.43
CA TYR A 219 6.81 15.11 -14.00
C TYR A 219 5.92 13.89 -13.78
N LEU A 220 5.62 13.18 -14.85
CA LEU A 220 4.86 11.92 -14.84
C LEU A 220 5.76 10.75 -15.25
N VAL A 221 6.08 9.88 -14.28
CA VAL A 221 6.92 8.70 -14.48
C VAL A 221 6.06 7.50 -14.89
N LEU A 222 6.31 6.93 -16.07
CA LEU A 222 5.49 5.88 -16.70
C LEU A 222 6.31 4.66 -17.11
N ASN A 223 5.71 3.47 -16.94
CA ASN A 223 6.28 2.18 -17.30
C ASN A 223 6.14 1.88 -18.80
N PHE A 224 7.19 2.11 -19.57
CA PHE A 224 7.20 1.87 -21.03
C PHE A 224 7.42 0.40 -21.43
N ASN A 225 7.46 -0.53 -20.46
CA ASN A 225 7.26 -1.94 -20.77
C ASN A 225 5.81 -2.23 -21.21
N GLN A 226 4.89 -1.27 -21.01
CA GLN A 226 3.47 -1.40 -21.35
C GLN A 226 3.08 -0.45 -22.47
N ASP A 227 2.54 -0.97 -23.58
CA ASP A 227 2.07 -0.15 -24.70
C ASP A 227 0.97 0.83 -24.28
N LEU A 228 0.09 0.42 -23.36
CA LEU A 228 -0.93 1.30 -22.80
C LEU A 228 -0.31 2.54 -22.12
N ALA A 229 0.81 2.42 -21.43
CA ALA A 229 1.49 3.56 -20.83
C ALA A 229 2.08 4.50 -21.90
N LYS A 230 2.59 3.95 -23.01
CA LYS A 230 3.06 4.75 -24.16
C LYS A 230 1.92 5.53 -24.83
N GLU A 231 0.74 4.92 -24.95
CA GLU A 231 -0.46 5.59 -25.47
C GLU A 231 -0.93 6.71 -24.54
N LEU A 232 -0.96 6.46 -23.24
CA LEU A 232 -1.38 7.42 -22.23
C LEU A 232 -0.40 8.60 -22.12
N ALA A 233 0.88 8.38 -22.35
CA ALA A 233 1.92 9.42 -22.38
C ALA A 233 1.61 10.55 -23.38
N GLN A 234 0.83 10.28 -24.42
CA GLN A 234 0.42 11.28 -25.42
C GLN A 234 -0.77 12.14 -24.95
N LYS A 235 -1.37 11.83 -23.80
CA LYS A 235 -2.62 12.44 -23.32
C LYS A 235 -2.43 13.29 -22.05
N THR A 236 -1.21 13.56 -21.65
CA THR A 236 -0.89 14.37 -20.46
C THR A 236 -0.25 15.69 -20.85
N ALA A 237 -0.43 16.71 -20.01
CA ALA A 237 0.30 17.98 -20.11
C ALA A 237 1.65 17.93 -19.37
N ALA A 238 1.85 16.94 -18.46
CA ALA A 238 3.07 16.79 -17.70
C ALA A 238 4.27 16.33 -18.55
N GLN A 239 5.47 16.62 -18.09
CA GLN A 239 6.69 16.08 -18.69
C GLN A 239 6.78 14.58 -18.39
N VAL A 240 6.69 13.75 -19.43
CA VAL A 240 6.78 12.29 -19.28
C VAL A 240 8.23 11.88 -19.12
N VAL A 241 8.51 11.13 -18.06
CA VAL A 241 9.79 10.48 -17.80
C VAL A 241 9.57 8.97 -17.81
N PRO A 242 9.91 8.29 -18.91
CA PRO A 242 9.68 6.86 -19.03
C PRO A 242 10.67 6.05 -18.20
N PHE A 243 10.23 4.84 -17.76
CA PHE A 243 11.16 3.81 -17.33
C PHE A 243 10.89 2.50 -18.06
N SER A 244 11.94 1.71 -18.28
CA SER A 244 11.84 0.44 -19.00
C SER A 244 12.94 -0.54 -18.61
N THR A 245 12.58 -1.84 -18.57
CA THR A 245 13.52 -2.95 -18.44
C THR A 245 13.82 -3.60 -19.79
N THR A 246 13.18 -3.19 -20.87
CA THR A 246 13.22 -3.86 -22.18
C THR A 246 13.83 -3.00 -23.30
N GLU A 247 13.91 -1.69 -23.10
CA GLU A 247 14.44 -0.76 -24.10
C GLU A 247 15.08 0.47 -23.45
N LYS A 248 16.05 1.07 -24.17
CA LYS A 248 16.62 2.36 -23.77
C LYS A 248 15.60 3.47 -24.00
N VAL A 249 15.36 4.30 -22.96
CA VAL A 249 14.42 5.41 -22.98
C VAL A 249 15.07 6.69 -22.46
N ASP A 250 14.48 7.86 -22.77
CA ASP A 250 14.91 9.14 -22.19
C ASP A 250 14.39 9.30 -20.75
N GLY A 251 14.86 8.42 -19.89
CA GLY A 251 14.43 8.31 -18.49
C GLY A 251 15.27 7.25 -17.78
N ALA A 252 14.64 6.38 -17.00
CA ALA A 252 15.33 5.29 -16.30
C ALA A 252 15.21 3.97 -17.08
N TYR A 253 16.31 3.24 -17.28
CA TYR A 253 16.25 1.97 -18.01
C TYR A 253 17.32 0.97 -17.55
N LEU A 254 17.06 -0.29 -17.89
CA LEU A 254 17.99 -1.39 -17.71
C LEU A 254 18.72 -1.67 -19.04
N ASP A 255 20.05 -1.72 -19.01
CA ASP A 255 20.88 -2.23 -20.11
C ASP A 255 21.86 -3.27 -19.56
N GLY A 256 21.74 -4.50 -20.03
CA GLY A 256 22.44 -5.65 -19.45
C GLY A 256 22.09 -5.82 -17.96
N ASP A 257 23.03 -5.64 -17.06
CA ASP A 257 22.85 -5.65 -15.59
C ASP A 257 22.98 -4.24 -14.99
N THR A 258 22.96 -3.18 -15.79
CA THR A 258 23.15 -1.81 -15.28
C THR A 258 21.87 -0.99 -15.40
N LEU A 259 21.48 -0.33 -14.31
CA LEU A 259 20.40 0.64 -14.26
C LEU A 259 20.96 2.02 -14.60
N TYR A 260 20.31 2.68 -15.54
CA TYR A 260 20.67 4.01 -16.01
C TYR A 260 19.55 5.02 -15.72
N PHE A 261 19.93 6.28 -15.59
CA PHE A 261 19.03 7.40 -15.79
C PHE A 261 19.58 8.27 -16.91
N LYS A 262 18.89 8.32 -18.05
CA LYS A 262 19.38 8.89 -19.30
C LYS A 262 20.72 8.25 -19.70
N ASP A 263 21.80 9.01 -19.77
CA ASP A 263 23.13 8.48 -20.12
C ASP A 263 24.03 8.18 -18.90
N GLU A 264 23.49 8.32 -17.69
CA GLU A 264 24.23 8.15 -16.43
C GLU A 264 23.96 6.77 -15.83
N ALA A 265 25.02 5.97 -15.65
CA ALA A 265 24.95 4.69 -14.95
C ALA A 265 24.78 4.92 -13.43
N ILE A 266 23.81 4.25 -12.80
CA ILE A 266 23.49 4.43 -11.39
C ILE A 266 24.03 3.27 -10.55
N MET A 267 23.62 2.02 -10.87
CA MET A 267 24.03 0.82 -10.13
C MET A 267 23.75 -0.43 -10.97
N LYS A 268 24.19 -1.60 -10.50
CA LYS A 268 23.79 -2.87 -11.11
C LYS A 268 22.42 -3.33 -10.58
N ALA A 269 21.62 -3.95 -11.44
CA ALA A 269 20.36 -4.54 -11.05
C ALA A 269 20.53 -5.70 -10.04
N SER A 270 21.63 -6.47 -10.19
CA SER A 270 22.03 -7.54 -9.26
C SER A 270 22.40 -7.04 -7.85
N GLU A 271 22.66 -5.74 -7.68
CA GLU A 271 22.95 -5.12 -6.38
C GLU A 271 21.70 -4.68 -5.61
N ILE A 272 20.47 -4.78 -6.20
CA ILE A 272 19.23 -4.42 -5.50
C ILE A 272 19.00 -5.38 -4.33
N GLY A 273 18.73 -4.85 -3.13
CA GLY A 273 18.61 -5.62 -1.90
C GLY A 273 17.40 -6.57 -1.84
N VAL A 274 16.41 -6.38 -2.70
CA VAL A 274 15.23 -7.25 -2.82
C VAL A 274 15.20 -7.94 -4.18
N PRO A 275 15.00 -9.28 -4.22
CA PRO A 275 15.00 -10.04 -5.46
C PRO A 275 13.73 -9.82 -6.31
N GLY A 276 13.81 -10.20 -7.58
CA GLY A 276 12.69 -10.27 -8.51
C GLY A 276 12.68 -9.15 -9.56
N SER A 277 12.32 -9.50 -10.80
CA SER A 277 12.28 -8.57 -11.94
C SER A 277 11.35 -7.38 -11.74
N HIS A 278 10.22 -7.59 -11.03
CA HIS A 278 9.31 -6.52 -10.66
C HIS A 278 9.94 -5.47 -9.72
N ASN A 279 10.96 -5.86 -8.92
CA ASN A 279 11.69 -4.92 -8.08
C ASN A 279 12.72 -4.10 -8.88
N VAL A 280 13.16 -4.60 -10.02
CA VAL A 280 13.96 -3.81 -10.97
C VAL A 280 13.09 -2.68 -11.55
N GLU A 281 11.84 -2.94 -11.91
CA GLU A 281 10.89 -1.90 -12.35
C GLU A 281 10.63 -0.87 -11.24
N ASN A 282 10.40 -1.33 -10.00
CA ASN A 282 10.20 -0.45 -8.84
C ASN A 282 11.45 0.43 -8.59
N ALA A 283 12.65 -0.14 -8.72
CA ALA A 283 13.92 0.58 -8.59
C ALA A 283 14.10 1.62 -9.70
N LEU A 284 13.76 1.30 -10.95
CA LEU A 284 13.84 2.26 -12.07
C LEU A 284 12.89 3.45 -11.87
N ALA A 285 11.65 3.19 -11.43
CA ALA A 285 10.72 4.27 -11.08
C ALA A 285 11.26 5.14 -9.93
N THR A 286 11.88 4.51 -8.92
CA THR A 286 12.53 5.21 -7.80
C THR A 286 13.72 6.05 -8.27
N ILE A 287 14.59 5.50 -9.12
CA ILE A 287 15.72 6.22 -9.72
C ILE A 287 15.23 7.46 -10.47
N ALA A 288 14.18 7.32 -11.28
CA ALA A 288 13.63 8.46 -12.02
C ALA A 288 13.21 9.60 -11.06
N ILE A 289 12.41 9.29 -10.02
CA ILE A 289 11.99 10.30 -9.02
C ILE A 289 13.18 10.87 -8.26
N ALA A 290 14.12 10.04 -7.84
CA ALA A 290 15.29 10.47 -7.08
C ALA A 290 16.16 11.45 -7.91
N LYS A 291 16.42 11.14 -9.18
CA LYS A 291 17.19 12.00 -10.09
C LYS A 291 16.46 13.32 -10.37
N LEU A 292 15.16 13.29 -10.60
CA LEU A 292 14.33 14.50 -10.74
C LEU A 292 14.33 15.34 -9.46
N SER A 293 14.46 14.70 -8.31
CA SER A 293 14.58 15.35 -6.99
C SER A 293 16.01 15.84 -6.69
N GLY A 294 16.99 15.61 -7.57
CA GLY A 294 18.38 16.04 -7.38
C GLY A 294 19.17 15.20 -6.38
N ILE A 295 18.79 13.94 -6.15
CA ILE A 295 19.49 13.02 -5.25
C ILE A 295 20.76 12.48 -5.95
N ALA A 296 21.87 12.42 -5.20
CA ALA A 296 23.13 11.88 -5.68
C ALA A 296 23.08 10.35 -5.90
N ASN A 297 23.84 9.85 -6.87
CA ASN A 297 23.85 8.44 -7.22
C ASN A 297 24.26 7.54 -6.04
N GLU A 298 25.18 8.00 -5.22
CA GLU A 298 25.68 7.26 -4.05
C GLU A 298 24.53 6.98 -3.08
N ALA A 299 23.68 7.97 -2.79
CA ALA A 299 22.54 7.80 -1.90
C ALA A 299 21.46 6.89 -2.52
N ILE A 300 21.23 7.00 -3.86
CA ILE A 300 20.31 6.10 -4.58
C ILE A 300 20.83 4.66 -4.50
N LYS A 301 22.09 4.44 -4.84
CA LYS A 301 22.72 3.11 -4.80
C LYS A 301 22.71 2.53 -3.39
N GLU A 302 23.10 3.30 -2.39
CA GLU A 302 23.10 2.87 -0.99
C GLU A 302 21.71 2.43 -0.55
N THR A 303 20.69 3.25 -0.81
CA THR A 303 19.31 2.91 -0.44
C THR A 303 18.85 1.63 -1.11
N LEU A 304 18.93 1.56 -2.45
CA LEU A 304 18.39 0.44 -3.20
C LEU A 304 19.12 -0.87 -2.94
N SER A 305 20.43 -0.83 -2.65
CA SER A 305 21.20 -2.03 -2.32
C SER A 305 20.94 -2.56 -0.90
N HIS A 306 20.58 -1.69 0.03
CA HIS A 306 20.24 -2.08 1.39
C HIS A 306 18.73 -2.19 1.66
N PHE A 307 17.90 -1.90 0.65
CA PHE A 307 16.46 -2.00 0.79
C PHE A 307 16.04 -3.44 1.08
N GLY A 308 15.61 -3.70 2.32
CA GLY A 308 15.20 -5.02 2.82
C GLY A 308 13.74 -5.39 2.52
N GLY A 309 13.05 -4.61 1.68
CA GLY A 309 11.61 -4.77 1.44
C GLY A 309 10.75 -3.92 2.36
N VAL A 310 9.44 -3.93 2.11
CA VAL A 310 8.47 -3.23 2.93
C VAL A 310 8.20 -4.03 4.21
N LYS A 311 8.17 -3.35 5.36
CA LYS A 311 7.85 -3.98 6.64
C LYS A 311 6.62 -4.88 6.51
N HIS A 312 6.74 -6.13 6.92
CA HIS A 312 5.71 -7.19 6.81
C HIS A 312 5.31 -7.62 5.39
N ARG A 313 6.02 -7.20 4.34
CA ARG A 313 5.78 -7.62 2.96
C ARG A 313 7.07 -8.16 2.33
N LEU A 314 7.27 -9.47 2.35
CA LEU A 314 8.51 -10.14 1.95
C LEU A 314 9.77 -9.42 2.47
N GLN A 315 9.65 -8.87 3.67
CA GLN A 315 10.72 -8.15 4.35
C GLN A 315 11.83 -9.12 4.70
N ALA A 316 13.01 -8.93 4.12
CA ALA A 316 14.20 -9.68 4.52
C ALA A 316 14.65 -9.19 5.92
N LEU A 317 14.64 -10.08 6.91
CA LEU A 317 15.08 -9.73 8.27
C LEU A 317 16.59 -9.94 8.44
N GLY A 318 17.18 -10.85 7.67
CA GLY A 318 18.58 -11.18 7.72
C GLY A 318 18.81 -12.69 7.71
N GLU A 319 20.01 -13.07 8.13
CA GLU A 319 20.48 -14.47 8.13
C GLU A 319 21.11 -14.84 9.48
N VAL A 320 20.80 -16.04 9.95
CA VAL A 320 21.40 -16.65 11.16
C VAL A 320 21.85 -18.07 10.80
N ASN A 321 23.12 -18.38 11.00
CA ASN A 321 23.70 -19.69 10.71
C ASN A 321 23.43 -20.20 9.28
N GLY A 322 23.42 -19.30 8.29
CA GLY A 322 23.12 -19.63 6.89
C GLY A 322 21.63 -19.78 6.57
N ILE A 323 20.73 -19.50 7.50
CA ILE A 323 19.28 -19.59 7.35
C ILE A 323 18.72 -18.16 7.19
N LYS A 324 18.00 -17.90 6.11
CA LYS A 324 17.42 -16.58 5.82
C LYS A 324 15.99 -16.49 6.36
N PHE A 325 15.65 -15.33 6.92
CA PHE A 325 14.31 -15.07 7.47
C PHE A 325 13.59 -13.98 6.67
N TYR A 326 12.34 -14.25 6.30
CA TYR A 326 11.47 -13.32 5.59
C TYR A 326 10.13 -13.15 6.31
N ASN A 327 9.76 -11.90 6.55
CA ASN A 327 8.48 -11.52 7.15
C ASN A 327 7.51 -11.03 6.07
N ASP A 328 6.50 -11.83 5.80
CA ASP A 328 5.41 -11.51 4.88
C ASP A 328 4.04 -11.59 5.59
N SER A 329 3.99 -11.13 6.84
CA SER A 329 2.78 -11.15 7.67
C SER A 329 1.59 -10.44 7.02
N LYS A 330 1.82 -9.53 6.07
CA LYS A 330 0.79 -8.83 5.29
C LYS A 330 0.08 -9.74 4.28
N SER A 331 0.60 -10.91 3.97
CA SER A 331 -0.05 -11.92 3.11
C SER A 331 -1.20 -12.60 3.85
N THR A 332 -2.34 -11.89 3.91
CA THR A 332 -3.54 -12.30 4.64
C THR A 332 -4.56 -13.07 3.78
N ASN A 333 -4.15 -13.53 2.60
CA ASN A 333 -4.95 -14.35 1.70
C ASN A 333 -4.05 -15.28 0.86
N ILE A 334 -4.68 -16.28 0.24
CA ILE A 334 -4.00 -17.33 -0.55
C ILE A 334 -3.17 -16.71 -1.67
N LEU A 335 -3.73 -15.82 -2.49
CA LEU A 335 -3.05 -15.23 -3.64
C LEU A 335 -1.77 -14.48 -3.26
N ALA A 336 -1.77 -13.82 -2.09
CA ALA A 336 -0.59 -13.11 -1.62
C ALA A 336 0.55 -14.09 -1.28
N THR A 337 0.24 -15.20 -0.59
CA THR A 337 1.21 -16.24 -0.25
C THR A 337 1.72 -16.99 -1.47
N GLN A 338 0.86 -17.26 -2.48
CA GLN A 338 1.28 -17.81 -3.78
C GLN A 338 2.35 -16.93 -4.44
N LYS A 339 2.11 -15.61 -4.48
CA LYS A 339 3.08 -14.64 -5.01
C LYS A 339 4.38 -14.59 -4.21
N ALA A 340 4.28 -14.71 -2.89
CA ALA A 340 5.48 -14.77 -2.05
C ALA A 340 6.31 -16.00 -2.35
N LEU A 341 5.71 -17.18 -2.40
CA LEU A 341 6.37 -18.45 -2.69
C LEU A 341 7.05 -18.47 -4.06
N SER A 342 6.46 -17.83 -5.07
CA SER A 342 7.03 -17.78 -6.43
C SER A 342 8.44 -17.16 -6.51
N GLY A 343 8.89 -16.49 -5.46
CA GLY A 343 10.23 -15.90 -5.37
C GLY A 343 11.29 -16.84 -4.78
N PHE A 344 10.93 -18.06 -4.39
CA PHE A 344 11.83 -18.98 -3.68
C PHE A 344 11.89 -20.37 -4.32
N ASP A 345 12.94 -21.11 -4.01
CA ASP A 345 13.02 -22.55 -4.24
C ASP A 345 12.27 -23.26 -3.09
N ASN A 346 11.10 -23.83 -3.39
CA ASN A 346 10.25 -24.49 -2.40
C ASN A 346 10.99 -25.53 -1.57
N SER A 347 11.95 -26.26 -2.16
CA SER A 347 12.72 -27.30 -1.47
C SER A 347 13.58 -26.76 -0.31
N LYS A 348 13.74 -25.43 -0.25
CA LYS A 348 14.48 -24.70 0.78
C LYS A 348 13.57 -23.91 1.72
N VAL A 349 12.27 -23.89 1.47
CA VAL A 349 11.34 -23.08 2.27
C VAL A 349 10.78 -23.85 3.44
N ILE A 350 10.84 -23.26 4.62
CA ILE A 350 10.01 -23.60 5.76
C ILE A 350 8.96 -22.51 5.89
N LEU A 351 7.71 -22.85 5.55
CA LEU A 351 6.59 -21.92 5.48
C LEU A 351 5.82 -21.87 6.79
N ILE A 352 5.68 -20.70 7.40
CA ILE A 352 4.79 -20.47 8.54
C ILE A 352 3.46 -19.94 7.99
N ALA A 353 2.36 -20.70 8.19
CA ALA A 353 1.04 -20.41 7.63
C ALA A 353 -0.11 -20.67 8.60
N GLY A 354 -1.23 -19.95 8.41
CA GLY A 354 -2.44 -20.06 9.22
C GLY A 354 -2.85 -18.75 9.89
N GLY A 355 -3.96 -18.77 10.61
CA GLY A 355 -4.60 -17.62 11.23
C GLY A 355 -6.11 -17.80 11.32
N LEU A 356 -6.87 -16.69 11.19
CA LEU A 356 -8.32 -16.66 11.32
C LEU A 356 -9.02 -17.57 10.30
N ASP A 357 -9.92 -18.44 10.76
CA ASP A 357 -10.77 -19.24 9.86
C ASP A 357 -11.95 -18.44 9.31
N ARG A 358 -11.90 -18.14 8.02
CA ARG A 358 -13.00 -17.50 7.27
C ARG A 358 -13.83 -18.48 6.45
N GLY A 359 -13.67 -19.79 6.66
CA GLY A 359 -14.36 -20.83 5.92
C GLY A 359 -13.77 -21.14 4.53
N ASN A 360 -12.68 -20.50 4.13
CA ASN A 360 -12.06 -20.73 2.82
C ASN A 360 -11.30 -22.07 2.81
N GLU A 361 -11.44 -22.83 1.75
CA GLU A 361 -10.57 -23.96 1.47
C GLU A 361 -9.25 -23.46 0.84
N PHE A 362 -8.16 -24.21 1.09
CA PHE A 362 -6.82 -23.83 0.60
C PHE A 362 -6.38 -24.64 -0.61
N ASP A 363 -7.33 -25.21 -1.36
CA ASP A 363 -7.04 -26.04 -2.54
C ASP A 363 -6.29 -25.27 -3.62
N GLU A 364 -6.55 -23.97 -3.76
CA GLU A 364 -5.83 -23.09 -4.70
C GLU A 364 -4.34 -22.92 -4.33
N LEU A 365 -3.97 -23.14 -3.06
CA LEU A 365 -2.58 -23.02 -2.60
C LEU A 365 -1.78 -24.30 -2.84
N VAL A 366 -2.42 -25.45 -3.04
CA VAL A 366 -1.78 -26.78 -3.16
C VAL A 366 -0.67 -26.81 -4.22
N PRO A 367 -0.85 -26.28 -5.44
CA PRO A 367 0.23 -26.27 -6.44
C PRO A 367 1.47 -25.51 -5.99
N ASP A 368 1.29 -24.38 -5.29
CA ASP A 368 2.36 -23.47 -4.92
C ASP A 368 3.14 -23.95 -3.69
N ILE A 369 2.51 -24.70 -2.77
CA ILE A 369 3.21 -25.30 -1.62
C ILE A 369 3.83 -26.66 -1.94
N THR A 370 3.53 -27.26 -3.09
CA THR A 370 4.15 -28.52 -3.49
C THR A 370 5.66 -28.39 -3.53
N GLY A 371 6.35 -29.30 -2.84
CA GLY A 371 7.81 -29.28 -2.70
C GLY A 371 8.36 -28.40 -1.58
N VAL A 372 7.51 -27.67 -0.84
CA VAL A 372 7.95 -26.93 0.37
C VAL A 372 8.53 -27.94 1.40
N LYS A 373 9.69 -27.60 1.98
CA LYS A 373 10.45 -28.49 2.87
C LYS A 373 9.65 -28.86 4.12
N LEU A 374 8.96 -27.88 4.70
CA LEU A 374 8.15 -28.04 5.92
C LEU A 374 7.13 -26.92 6.03
N MET A 375 5.94 -27.19 6.53
CA MET A 375 5.02 -26.17 7.00
C MET A 375 4.93 -26.13 8.51
N VAL A 376 4.97 -24.95 9.11
CA VAL A 376 4.66 -24.71 10.51
C VAL A 376 3.32 -24.00 10.57
N ILE A 377 2.32 -24.66 11.15
CA ILE A 377 0.91 -24.29 11.01
C ILE A 377 0.36 -23.80 12.35
N LEU A 378 -0.35 -22.66 12.34
CA LEU A 378 -0.91 -22.03 13.54
C LEU A 378 -2.32 -21.47 13.29
N GLY A 379 -3.03 -21.15 14.38
CA GLY A 379 -4.31 -20.43 14.34
C GLY A 379 -5.54 -21.28 14.04
N GLU A 380 -6.69 -20.63 14.00
CA GLU A 380 -8.00 -21.30 13.84
C GLU A 380 -8.13 -22.06 12.53
N SER A 381 -7.53 -21.58 11.44
CA SER A 381 -7.57 -22.21 10.12
C SER A 381 -6.64 -23.43 9.99
N ALA A 382 -5.90 -23.80 11.04
CA ALA A 382 -4.86 -24.84 10.99
C ALA A 382 -5.37 -26.15 10.35
N PHE A 383 -6.58 -26.59 10.69
CA PHE A 383 -7.13 -27.85 10.16
C PHE A 383 -7.35 -27.82 8.63
N ARG A 384 -7.66 -26.65 8.05
CA ARG A 384 -7.82 -26.46 6.59
C ARG A 384 -6.47 -26.38 5.90
N VAL A 385 -5.52 -25.67 6.50
CA VAL A 385 -4.14 -25.57 5.97
C VAL A 385 -3.46 -26.94 5.96
N LYS A 386 -3.66 -27.76 7.00
CA LYS A 386 -3.18 -29.15 7.06
C LYS A 386 -3.74 -30.00 5.92
N ARG A 387 -5.03 -29.86 5.61
CA ARG A 387 -5.64 -30.57 4.47
C ARG A 387 -4.99 -30.23 3.14
N ALA A 388 -4.60 -28.96 2.95
CA ALA A 388 -3.86 -28.54 1.76
C ALA A 388 -2.43 -29.12 1.77
N ALA A 389 -1.75 -29.12 2.93
CA ALA A 389 -0.43 -29.73 3.09
C ALA A 389 -0.46 -31.25 2.80
N ASP A 390 -1.49 -31.96 3.31
CA ASP A 390 -1.70 -33.39 3.00
C ASP A 390 -1.88 -33.65 1.50
N LYS A 391 -2.69 -32.82 0.81
CA LYS A 391 -2.88 -32.90 -0.66
C LYS A 391 -1.58 -32.65 -1.41
N ALA A 392 -0.75 -31.70 -0.95
CA ALA A 392 0.54 -31.37 -1.53
C ALA A 392 1.67 -32.34 -1.09
N GLN A 393 1.39 -33.28 -0.18
CA GLN A 393 2.38 -34.18 0.43
C GLN A 393 3.53 -33.44 1.12
N VAL A 394 3.23 -32.31 1.74
CA VAL A 394 4.20 -31.48 2.51
C VAL A 394 4.12 -31.86 3.99
N PRO A 395 5.25 -32.17 4.64
CA PRO A 395 5.28 -32.40 6.08
C PRO A 395 4.92 -31.11 6.85
N TYR A 396 4.26 -31.27 8.01
CA TYR A 396 3.91 -30.11 8.84
C TYR A 396 4.01 -30.40 10.33
N VAL A 397 4.10 -29.32 11.11
CA VAL A 397 4.06 -29.32 12.58
C VAL A 397 3.17 -28.17 13.07
N ASP A 398 2.57 -28.35 14.25
CA ASP A 398 1.74 -27.31 14.87
C ASP A 398 2.59 -26.36 15.70
N ALA A 399 2.18 -25.09 15.73
CA ALA A 399 2.72 -24.07 16.61
C ALA A 399 1.61 -23.33 17.37
N LYS A 400 1.94 -22.80 18.55
CA LYS A 400 1.00 -22.08 19.42
C LYS A 400 0.74 -20.66 18.94
N ASP A 401 1.79 -19.99 18.51
CA ASP A 401 1.82 -18.60 18.06
C ASP A 401 2.99 -18.40 17.07
N VAL A 402 3.18 -17.17 16.59
CA VAL A 402 4.23 -16.89 15.60
C VAL A 402 5.63 -16.98 16.18
N ALA A 403 5.82 -16.72 17.48
CA ALA A 403 7.12 -16.84 18.14
C ALA A 403 7.53 -18.33 18.23
N ASP A 404 6.62 -19.18 18.71
CA ASP A 404 6.81 -20.64 18.74
C ASP A 404 7.06 -21.19 17.33
N ALA A 405 6.29 -20.71 16.32
CA ALA A 405 6.48 -21.10 14.94
C ALA A 405 7.87 -20.74 14.39
N ALA A 406 8.39 -19.55 14.73
CA ALA A 406 9.72 -19.14 14.31
C ALA A 406 10.83 -20.00 14.94
N HIS A 407 10.74 -20.33 16.22
CA HIS A 407 11.68 -21.22 16.90
C HIS A 407 11.61 -22.66 16.34
N ILE A 408 10.40 -23.19 16.11
CA ILE A 408 10.24 -24.51 15.47
C ILE A 408 10.85 -24.50 14.08
N ALA A 409 10.55 -23.49 13.25
CA ALA A 409 11.08 -23.37 11.91
C ALA A 409 12.61 -23.32 11.93
N TYR A 410 13.20 -22.47 12.77
CA TYR A 410 14.65 -22.37 12.93
C TYR A 410 15.28 -23.70 13.34
N SER A 411 14.70 -24.42 14.31
CA SER A 411 15.22 -25.71 14.81
C SER A 411 15.19 -26.83 13.76
N LYS A 412 14.38 -26.69 12.70
CA LYS A 412 14.23 -27.64 11.59
C LYS A 412 14.94 -27.21 10.31
N ALA A 413 15.46 -25.98 10.30
CA ALA A 413 16.17 -25.42 9.15
C ALA A 413 17.65 -25.83 9.14
N GLU A 414 18.22 -25.88 7.96
CA GLU A 414 19.63 -26.08 7.68
C GLU A 414 20.22 -24.89 6.93
N ALA A 415 21.54 -24.74 6.92
CA ALA A 415 22.18 -23.67 6.15
C ALA A 415 21.75 -23.70 4.67
N GLY A 416 21.33 -22.57 4.15
CA GLY A 416 20.75 -22.39 2.80
C GLY A 416 19.23 -22.45 2.77
N ASP A 417 18.56 -22.74 3.88
CA ASP A 417 17.09 -22.70 3.96
C ASP A 417 16.56 -21.29 4.19
N VAL A 418 15.25 -21.15 3.95
CA VAL A 418 14.49 -19.93 4.14
C VAL A 418 13.34 -20.18 5.12
N VAL A 419 13.28 -19.42 6.19
CA VAL A 419 12.11 -19.34 7.09
C VAL A 419 11.24 -18.20 6.59
N LEU A 420 10.05 -18.53 6.10
CA LEU A 420 9.12 -17.57 5.50
C LEU A 420 7.82 -17.52 6.32
N LEU A 421 7.56 -16.39 6.97
CA LEU A 421 6.22 -16.09 7.50
C LEU A 421 5.36 -15.54 6.36
N SER A 422 4.49 -16.36 5.79
CA SER A 422 3.50 -15.94 4.78
C SER A 422 2.16 -16.66 5.04
N PRO A 423 1.33 -16.09 5.93
CA PRO A 423 0.28 -16.80 6.63
C PRO A 423 -0.91 -17.27 5.77
N ALA A 424 -1.14 -16.70 4.60
CA ALA A 424 -2.34 -16.88 3.77
C ALA A 424 -3.67 -16.52 4.47
N ASN A 425 -3.62 -16.02 5.71
CA ASN A 425 -4.75 -15.75 6.59
C ASN A 425 -4.63 -14.43 7.32
N ALA A 426 -5.78 -13.82 7.64
CA ALA A 426 -5.82 -12.71 8.59
C ALA A 426 -5.34 -13.17 9.98
N SER A 427 -4.92 -12.22 10.81
CA SER A 427 -4.31 -12.49 12.12
C SER A 427 -5.27 -12.35 13.30
N TRP A 428 -6.52 -12.00 13.07
CA TRP A 428 -7.46 -11.53 14.11
C TRP A 428 -7.97 -12.60 15.08
N ASP A 429 -7.61 -13.84 14.87
CA ASP A 429 -7.80 -14.95 15.81
C ASP A 429 -6.84 -14.88 17.03
N MET A 430 -5.62 -14.40 16.80
CA MET A 430 -4.57 -14.35 17.83
C MET A 430 -3.95 -12.96 18.02
N TYR A 431 -4.07 -12.06 17.03
CA TYR A 431 -3.43 -10.74 17.01
C TYR A 431 -4.41 -9.65 16.61
N LYS A 432 -4.23 -8.44 17.16
CA LYS A 432 -5.04 -7.27 16.79
C LYS A 432 -4.91 -6.90 15.32
N SER A 433 -3.75 -7.15 14.70
CA SER A 433 -3.50 -6.86 13.30
C SER A 433 -2.32 -7.71 12.76
N PHE A 434 -2.13 -7.71 11.43
CA PHE A 434 -1.01 -8.39 10.81
C PHE A 434 0.33 -7.73 11.18
N GLU A 435 0.33 -6.43 11.47
CA GLU A 435 1.52 -5.71 11.95
C GLU A 435 1.99 -6.28 13.29
N VAL A 436 1.09 -6.46 14.25
CA VAL A 436 1.43 -7.03 15.57
C VAL A 436 2.01 -8.44 15.42
N ARG A 437 1.39 -9.29 14.58
CA ARG A 437 1.93 -10.63 14.26
C ARG A 437 3.32 -10.55 13.64
N GLY A 438 3.51 -9.63 12.69
CA GLY A 438 4.78 -9.44 12.02
C GLY A 438 5.86 -8.83 12.93
N ASP A 439 5.49 -7.94 13.84
CA ASP A 439 6.42 -7.35 14.83
C ASP A 439 6.91 -8.41 15.82
N GLU A 440 6.05 -9.32 16.27
CA GLU A 440 6.45 -10.45 17.12
C GLU A 440 7.42 -11.39 16.39
N PHE A 441 7.19 -11.66 15.09
CA PHE A 441 8.13 -12.44 14.28
C PHE A 441 9.50 -11.77 14.17
N ILE A 442 9.53 -10.44 13.97
CA ILE A 442 10.78 -9.66 13.95
C ILE A 442 11.50 -9.75 15.30
N ALA A 443 10.78 -9.53 16.40
CA ALA A 443 11.35 -9.62 17.75
C ALA A 443 11.94 -11.02 18.05
N THR A 444 11.24 -12.07 17.60
CA THR A 444 11.71 -13.46 17.75
C THR A 444 12.96 -13.73 16.90
N PHE A 445 13.00 -13.21 15.66
CA PHE A 445 14.20 -13.30 14.82
C PHE A 445 15.41 -12.62 15.48
N GLU A 446 15.24 -11.42 16.03
CA GLU A 446 16.33 -10.72 16.73
C GLU A 446 16.79 -11.48 18.00
N ALA A 447 15.88 -12.14 18.71
CA ALA A 447 16.24 -13.02 19.83
C ALA A 447 17.07 -14.22 19.35
N ILE A 448 16.62 -14.94 18.33
CA ILE A 448 17.36 -16.08 17.72
C ILE A 448 18.75 -15.64 17.22
N LYS A 449 18.87 -14.42 16.68
CA LYS A 449 20.15 -13.89 16.21
C LYS A 449 21.11 -13.55 17.35
N GLY A 450 20.58 -13.27 18.53
CA GLY A 450 21.36 -12.96 19.75
C GLY A 450 21.83 -14.18 20.53
N GLU A 451 21.30 -15.38 20.23
CA GLU A 451 21.73 -16.67 20.80
C GLU A 451 22.98 -17.20 20.09
#